data_713e5029d399addcf9496030cc3fac9c
#
_entry.id   713e5029d399addcf9496030cc3fac9c
#
_cell.length_a   1.000
_cell.length_b   1.000
_cell.length_c   1.000
_cell.angle_alpha   90.00
_cell.angle_beta   90.00
_cell.angle_gamma   90.00
#
_symmetry.space_group_name_H-M   'P 1'
#
loop_
_entity.id
_entity.type
_entity.pdbx_description
1 polymer ?
#
loop_
_entity_poly.entity_id
_entity_poly.type
_entity_poly.pdbx_seq_one_letter_code
_entity_poly.pdbx_strand_id
1 'polypeptide(L)'
;MKKRTIIVSCLVVVLIMAVFTYVYALKKTVSAEGVNDNMEVASKDETEETKKEEVVYTEPLVKYEGPVHHVFFHSLIAYTNLAFDGDSRANGYNYWMTTASEFEKMLPELLERGYILYDIEELMEKDPEDPTKIKKKDIYLPEGKKPLVISIDDVNYYEYMKPDGFAEKLVLDADGRVANEIKNENGEYVISRKADVMPILDDFVKEHPEFSFKGAKGVIALTGYQGALGYRITDLEGEELQKAIEEATKVANKLKEDGWRFACHSYTHNQYFKKYTVTMDQLKYDTERWKKYIAPVVGDTNIYISPFGIRFKTNDERYRYLVNEGFNIFCPVQKQPELSLHDGDNLIMTRFNLDGYSMFKRSEYINENYFNVENVIDKSRPELK
;
A
#
# COMPACT_ATOMS: atom_id res chain seq x y z
N MET A 1 0.47 43.61 -40.18
CA MET A 1 0.53 42.33 -39.51
C MET A 1 -0.67 42.03 -38.55
N LYS A 2 -1.27 43.00 -37.89
CA LYS A 2 -2.36 42.76 -36.91
C LYS A 2 -3.72 42.25 -37.47
N LYS A 3 -4.07 42.53 -38.74
CA LYS A 3 -5.34 42.08 -39.34
C LYS A 3 -5.37 40.59 -39.76
N ARG A 4 -4.23 39.96 -40.05
CA ARG A 4 -4.17 38.53 -40.43
C ARG A 4 -4.30 37.60 -39.21
N THR A 5 -3.80 38.01 -38.05
CA THR A 5 -3.88 37.21 -36.82
C THR A 5 -5.30 37.10 -36.27
N ILE A 6 -6.11 38.15 -36.42
CA ILE A 6 -7.51 38.15 -35.94
C ILE A 6 -8.39 37.25 -36.82
N ILE A 7 -8.15 37.20 -38.12
CA ILE A 7 -8.96 36.33 -39.04
C ILE A 7 -8.67 34.84 -38.79
N VAL A 8 -7.42 34.46 -38.49
CA VAL A 8 -7.06 33.07 -38.18
C VAL A 8 -7.67 32.63 -36.85
N SER A 9 -7.70 33.48 -35.79
CA SER A 9 -8.33 33.17 -34.54
C SER A 9 -9.84 32.99 -34.64
N CYS A 10 -10.53 33.80 -35.43
CA CYS A 10 -11.98 33.66 -35.67
C CYS A 10 -12.32 32.37 -36.42
N LEU A 11 -11.51 31.95 -37.38
CA LEU A 11 -11.70 30.71 -38.15
C LEU A 11 -11.53 29.45 -37.24
N VAL A 12 -10.59 29.45 -36.32
CA VAL A 12 -10.39 28.34 -35.38
C VAL A 12 -11.55 28.20 -34.41
N VAL A 13 -12.09 29.31 -33.90
CA VAL A 13 -13.25 29.28 -33.00
C VAL A 13 -14.54 28.78 -33.74
N VAL A 14 -14.74 29.18 -35.00
CA VAL A 14 -15.84 28.68 -35.79
C VAL A 14 -15.75 27.20 -36.10
N LEU A 15 -14.53 26.68 -36.35
CA LEU A 15 -14.29 25.25 -36.55
C LEU A 15 -14.57 24.43 -35.29
N ILE A 16 -14.17 24.92 -34.13
CA ILE A 16 -14.43 24.24 -32.84
C ILE A 16 -15.94 24.19 -32.56
N MET A 17 -16.67 25.26 -32.80
CA MET A 17 -18.10 25.26 -32.62
C MET A 17 -18.83 24.34 -33.62
N ALA A 18 -18.35 24.23 -34.85
CA ALA A 18 -18.90 23.32 -35.85
C ALA A 18 -18.70 21.83 -35.46
N VAL A 19 -17.57 21.49 -34.88
CA VAL A 19 -17.28 20.13 -34.36
C VAL A 19 -18.19 19.81 -33.16
N PHE A 20 -18.39 20.76 -32.24
CA PHE A 20 -19.31 20.57 -31.11
C PHE A 20 -20.76 20.38 -31.52
N THR A 21 -21.23 21.14 -32.52
CA THR A 21 -22.61 20.98 -33.05
C THR A 21 -22.78 19.67 -33.80
N TYR A 22 -21.77 19.22 -34.53
CA TYR A 22 -21.79 17.93 -35.22
C TYR A 22 -21.82 16.74 -34.26
N VAL A 23 -21.01 16.76 -33.19
CA VAL A 23 -21.00 15.73 -32.14
C VAL A 23 -22.32 15.72 -31.36
N TYR A 24 -22.93 16.89 -31.10
CA TYR A 24 -24.23 16.99 -30.45
C TYR A 24 -25.36 16.46 -31.34
N ALA A 25 -25.31 16.70 -32.63
CA ALA A 25 -26.28 16.17 -33.62
C ALA A 25 -26.15 14.63 -33.74
N LEU A 26 -24.95 14.07 -33.75
CA LEU A 26 -24.72 12.63 -33.75
C LEU A 26 -25.28 11.95 -32.50
N LYS A 27 -25.13 12.55 -31.32
CA LYS A 27 -25.73 12.02 -30.09
C LYS A 27 -27.26 12.03 -30.10
N LYS A 28 -27.88 12.98 -30.80
CA LYS A 28 -29.33 13.10 -30.91
C LYS A 28 -29.96 12.13 -31.94
N THR A 29 -29.19 11.73 -32.98
CA THR A 29 -29.66 10.75 -33.99
C THR A 29 -29.58 9.31 -33.44
N VAL A 30 -28.67 9.01 -32.53
CA VAL A 30 -28.58 7.68 -31.90
C VAL A 30 -29.71 7.45 -30.87
N SER A 31 -30.36 8.52 -30.40
CA SER A 31 -31.50 8.44 -29.42
C SER A 31 -32.90 8.40 -30.05
N ALA A 32 -33.03 8.37 -31.37
CA ALA A 32 -34.32 8.54 -32.05
C ALA A 32 -34.78 7.37 -32.94
N GLU A 33 -34.05 6.23 -32.93
CA GLU A 33 -34.54 5.02 -33.61
C GLU A 33 -34.88 3.95 -32.58
N GLY A 34 -36.06 4.06 -32.04
CA GLY A 34 -36.76 2.97 -31.36
C GLY A 34 -37.74 2.33 -32.31
N VAL A 35 -37.52 1.12 -32.74
CA VAL A 35 -38.55 0.26 -33.35
C VAL A 35 -38.49 -1.11 -32.68
N ASN A 36 -39.68 -1.49 -32.18
CA ASN A 36 -40.02 -2.83 -31.73
C ASN A 36 -39.60 -3.91 -32.73
N ASP A 37 -39.00 -5.01 -32.25
CA ASP A 37 -39.56 -6.32 -32.57
C ASP A 37 -39.11 -7.36 -31.57
N ASN A 38 -40.04 -8.19 -31.15
CA ASN A 38 -39.89 -9.33 -30.28
C ASN A 38 -38.90 -10.34 -30.84
N MET A 39 -37.84 -10.66 -30.07
CA MET A 39 -37.20 -11.95 -30.11
C MET A 39 -36.61 -12.26 -28.74
N GLU A 40 -37.23 -13.19 -28.04
CA GLU A 40 -36.77 -13.80 -26.82
C GLU A 40 -35.42 -14.51 -27.10
N VAL A 41 -34.32 -13.91 -26.67
CA VAL A 41 -33.05 -14.62 -26.48
C VAL A 41 -32.62 -14.38 -25.03
N ALA A 42 -32.80 -15.43 -24.25
CA ALA A 42 -32.29 -15.49 -22.89
C ALA A 42 -30.75 -15.36 -22.91
N SER A 43 -30.24 -14.16 -22.66
CA SER A 43 -28.89 -13.96 -22.18
C SER A 43 -28.95 -13.79 -20.67
N LYS A 44 -28.70 -14.89 -19.97
CA LYS A 44 -28.28 -14.86 -18.58
C LYS A 44 -26.86 -14.27 -18.55
N ASP A 45 -26.73 -12.97 -18.41
CA ASP A 45 -25.55 -12.31 -17.83
C ASP A 45 -25.81 -12.27 -16.32
N GLU A 46 -25.60 -13.39 -15.67
CA GLU A 46 -25.33 -13.41 -14.24
C GLU A 46 -23.87 -12.95 -14.10
N THR A 47 -23.64 -11.65 -13.93
CA THR A 47 -22.46 -11.18 -13.20
C THR A 47 -22.60 -11.76 -11.80
N GLU A 48 -21.93 -12.87 -11.54
CA GLU A 48 -21.63 -13.32 -10.19
C GLU A 48 -20.80 -12.19 -9.54
N GLU A 49 -21.48 -11.28 -8.83
CA GLU A 49 -20.87 -10.57 -7.73
C GLU A 49 -20.37 -11.64 -6.77
N THR A 50 -19.05 -11.87 -6.78
CA THR A 50 -18.38 -12.65 -5.76
C THR A 50 -18.63 -11.94 -4.44
N LYS A 51 -19.68 -12.33 -3.74
CA LYS A 51 -19.92 -11.91 -2.37
C LYS A 51 -18.71 -12.36 -1.58
N LYS A 52 -17.90 -11.40 -1.08
CA LYS A 52 -16.95 -11.67 -0.02
C LYS A 52 -17.72 -12.43 1.06
N GLU A 53 -17.26 -13.63 1.42
CA GLU A 53 -17.76 -14.29 2.62
C GLU A 53 -17.34 -13.42 3.81
N GLU A 54 -18.28 -12.61 4.28
CA GLU A 54 -18.09 -11.80 5.46
C GLU A 54 -18.02 -12.76 6.66
N VAL A 55 -16.88 -12.78 7.36
CA VAL A 55 -16.75 -13.55 8.59
C VAL A 55 -17.81 -13.07 9.57
N VAL A 56 -18.88 -13.86 9.74
CA VAL A 56 -19.93 -13.55 10.70
C VAL A 56 -19.41 -13.91 12.10
N TYR A 57 -19.11 -12.90 12.88
CA TYR A 57 -18.76 -13.09 14.29
C TYR A 57 -20.01 -13.52 15.05
N THR A 58 -20.07 -14.78 15.47
CA THR A 58 -21.19 -15.36 16.24
C THR A 58 -21.16 -14.93 17.70
N GLU A 59 -20.01 -14.55 18.22
CA GLU A 59 -19.81 -14.05 19.58
C GLU A 59 -19.95 -12.51 19.61
N PRO A 60 -20.49 -11.94 20.70
CA PRO A 60 -20.60 -10.50 20.83
C PRO A 60 -19.19 -9.86 20.88
N LEU A 61 -19.03 -8.76 20.13
CA LEU A 61 -17.79 -7.99 20.16
C LEU A 61 -17.70 -7.23 21.49
N VAL A 62 -16.51 -7.25 22.09
CA VAL A 62 -16.20 -6.54 23.35
C VAL A 62 -15.30 -5.32 23.05
N LYS A 63 -15.46 -4.27 23.85
CA LYS A 63 -14.64 -3.08 23.74
C LYS A 63 -13.18 -3.43 24.08
N TYR A 64 -12.26 -3.07 23.17
CA TYR A 64 -10.84 -3.24 23.35
C TYR A 64 -10.20 -1.94 23.88
N GLU A 65 -9.48 -2.02 25.00
CA GLU A 65 -8.83 -0.87 25.64
C GLU A 65 -7.30 -0.99 25.71
N GLY A 66 -6.73 -2.04 25.09
CA GLY A 66 -5.29 -2.26 25.04
C GLY A 66 -4.58 -1.42 23.96
N PRO A 67 -3.26 -1.59 23.83
CA PRO A 67 -2.48 -0.93 22.79
C PRO A 67 -2.82 -1.48 21.41
N VAL A 68 -2.89 -0.60 20.40
CA VAL A 68 -2.95 -1.00 18.98
C VAL A 68 -1.54 -1.13 18.47
N HIS A 69 -1.18 -2.34 18.03
CA HIS A 69 0.15 -2.61 17.50
C HIS A 69 0.20 -2.35 16.01
N HIS A 70 1.30 -1.74 15.55
CA HIS A 70 1.60 -1.57 14.14
C HIS A 70 3.02 -2.07 13.89
N VAL A 71 3.14 -3.15 13.12
CA VAL A 71 4.43 -3.69 12.71
C VAL A 71 4.63 -3.45 11.22
N PHE A 72 5.90 -3.35 10.79
CA PHE A 72 6.17 -3.15 9.38
C PHE A 72 7.33 -3.98 8.87
N PHE A 73 7.33 -4.15 7.56
CA PHE A 73 8.31 -4.87 6.78
C PHE A 73 8.75 -4.03 5.58
N HIS A 74 9.77 -4.45 4.91
CA HIS A 74 10.08 -4.11 3.52
C HIS A 74 9.78 -5.35 2.66
N SER A 75 10.02 -5.28 1.34
CA SER A 75 9.94 -6.46 0.48
C SER A 75 10.77 -7.62 1.03
N LEU A 76 10.22 -8.83 0.98
CA LEU A 76 10.83 -9.99 1.60
C LEU A 76 11.97 -10.57 0.74
N ILE A 77 12.97 -11.14 1.40
CA ILE A 77 13.98 -11.97 0.76
C ILE A 77 13.36 -13.34 0.45
N ALA A 78 13.13 -13.61 -0.84
CA ALA A 78 12.59 -14.90 -1.28
C ALA A 78 13.68 -15.96 -1.45
N TYR A 79 14.87 -15.56 -1.92
CA TYR A 79 16.01 -16.46 -2.12
C TYR A 79 17.21 -16.00 -1.31
N THR A 80 17.38 -16.59 -0.13
CA THR A 80 18.38 -16.15 0.87
C THR A 80 19.83 -16.33 0.43
N ASN A 81 20.11 -17.33 -0.41
CA ASN A 81 21.43 -17.56 -0.99
C ASN A 81 21.87 -16.46 -1.96
N LEU A 82 20.91 -15.76 -2.62
CA LEU A 82 21.19 -14.61 -3.48
C LEU A 82 21.35 -13.32 -2.66
N ALA A 83 20.56 -13.16 -1.60
CA ALA A 83 20.62 -11.97 -0.75
C ALA A 83 21.81 -11.98 0.23
N PHE A 84 22.26 -13.16 0.66
CA PHE A 84 23.34 -13.33 1.64
C PHE A 84 24.63 -13.88 0.99
N ASP A 85 24.89 -13.52 -0.26
CA ASP A 85 26.04 -13.97 -1.06
C ASP A 85 27.37 -13.36 -0.62
N GLY A 86 27.36 -12.38 0.31
CA GLY A 86 28.53 -11.72 0.85
C GLY A 86 28.97 -10.47 0.08
N ASP A 87 28.17 -10.02 -0.88
CA ASP A 87 28.41 -8.77 -1.58
C ASP A 87 28.24 -7.53 -0.65
N SER A 88 28.41 -6.34 -1.20
CA SER A 88 28.32 -5.09 -0.41
C SER A 88 26.92 -4.79 0.12
N ARG A 89 25.86 -5.41 -0.44
CA ARG A 89 24.44 -5.22 -0.05
C ARG A 89 23.98 -6.26 0.96
N ALA A 90 24.58 -7.43 0.99
CA ALA A 90 24.19 -8.57 1.83
C ALA A 90 24.03 -8.20 3.32
N ASN A 91 24.92 -7.38 3.88
CA ASN A 91 24.80 -6.90 5.25
C ASN A 91 23.56 -6.00 5.43
N GLY A 92 23.25 -5.11 4.48
CA GLY A 92 22.07 -4.27 4.52
C GLY A 92 20.79 -5.10 4.51
N TYR A 93 20.71 -6.11 3.67
CA TYR A 93 19.59 -7.04 3.63
C TYR A 93 19.44 -7.83 4.92
N ASN A 94 20.55 -8.33 5.48
CA ASN A 94 20.54 -9.03 6.76
C ASN A 94 20.07 -8.15 7.93
N TYR A 95 20.33 -6.83 7.88
CA TYR A 95 19.88 -5.89 8.91
C TYR A 95 18.40 -5.53 8.75
N TRP A 96 18.00 -5.13 7.54
CA TRP A 96 16.76 -4.36 7.36
C TRP A 96 15.61 -5.13 6.71
N MET A 97 15.89 -6.35 6.22
CA MET A 97 14.89 -7.15 5.53
C MET A 97 14.53 -8.40 6.35
N THR A 98 13.32 -8.92 6.06
CA THR A 98 12.80 -10.18 6.59
C THR A 98 12.81 -11.21 5.46
N THR A 99 13.07 -12.48 5.74
CA THR A 99 12.91 -13.52 4.71
C THR A 99 11.46 -13.95 4.56
N ALA A 100 11.09 -14.46 3.39
CA ALA A 100 9.75 -15.01 3.18
C ALA A 100 9.44 -16.15 4.15
N SER A 101 10.43 -17.03 4.43
CA SER A 101 10.31 -18.10 5.42
C SER A 101 10.05 -17.58 6.84
N GLU A 102 10.70 -16.48 7.23
CA GLU A 102 10.44 -15.85 8.54
C GLU A 102 9.04 -15.28 8.62
N PHE A 103 8.60 -14.56 7.58
CA PHE A 103 7.26 -14.00 7.55
C PHE A 103 6.17 -15.09 7.62
N GLU A 104 6.32 -16.18 6.84
CA GLU A 104 5.41 -17.33 6.92
C GLU A 104 5.32 -17.92 8.34
N LYS A 105 6.44 -17.97 9.07
CA LYS A 105 6.48 -18.48 10.45
C LYS A 105 5.95 -17.49 11.49
N MET A 106 6.05 -16.17 11.25
CA MET A 106 5.50 -15.14 12.14
C MET A 106 3.98 -15.19 12.21
N LEU A 107 3.31 -15.47 11.10
CA LEU A 107 1.85 -15.38 11.00
C LEU A 107 1.10 -16.31 11.97
N PRO A 108 1.40 -17.62 12.05
CA PRO A 108 0.74 -18.50 13.00
C PRO A 108 1.05 -18.12 14.47
N GLU A 109 2.26 -17.65 14.78
CA GLU A 109 2.62 -17.19 16.13
C GLU A 109 1.82 -15.93 16.53
N LEU A 110 1.62 -15.00 15.60
CA LEU A 110 0.79 -13.81 15.82
C LEU A 110 -0.67 -14.19 16.04
N LEU A 111 -1.20 -15.12 15.23
CA LEU A 111 -2.56 -15.64 15.40
C LEU A 111 -2.75 -16.31 16.77
N GLU A 112 -1.82 -17.19 17.17
CA GLU A 112 -1.85 -17.91 18.46
C GLU A 112 -1.80 -16.94 19.64
N ARG A 113 -1.09 -15.82 19.51
CA ARG A 113 -1.05 -14.76 20.54
C ARG A 113 -2.29 -13.87 20.55
N GLY A 114 -3.30 -14.17 19.71
CA GLY A 114 -4.57 -13.47 19.69
C GLY A 114 -4.56 -12.19 18.85
N TYR A 115 -3.55 -11.94 18.02
CA TYR A 115 -3.60 -10.83 17.09
C TYR A 115 -4.64 -11.06 16.00
N ILE A 116 -5.26 -9.95 15.55
CA ILE A 116 -6.19 -9.92 14.43
C ILE A 116 -5.89 -8.67 13.60
N LEU A 117 -5.77 -8.82 12.29
CA LEU A 117 -5.54 -7.70 11.38
C LEU A 117 -6.68 -6.69 11.49
N TYR A 118 -6.33 -5.43 11.60
CA TYR A 118 -7.28 -4.33 11.77
C TYR A 118 -7.01 -3.22 10.75
N ASP A 119 -8.05 -2.70 10.15
CA ASP A 119 -7.93 -1.62 9.18
C ASP A 119 -7.52 -0.32 9.88
N ILE A 120 -6.42 0.27 9.45
CA ILE A 120 -5.89 1.50 10.03
C ILE A 120 -6.87 2.68 9.91
N GLU A 121 -7.67 2.73 8.86
CA GLU A 121 -8.67 3.78 8.65
C GLU A 121 -9.87 3.65 9.61
N GLU A 122 -10.11 2.45 10.15
CA GLU A 122 -11.14 2.20 11.15
C GLU A 122 -10.74 2.64 12.58
N LEU A 123 -9.52 3.18 12.76
CA LEU A 123 -9.06 3.72 14.05
C LEU A 123 -9.58 5.13 14.34
N MET A 124 -10.17 5.77 13.34
CA MET A 124 -10.72 7.13 13.47
C MET A 124 -12.04 7.27 12.72
N GLU A 125 -12.79 8.29 13.08
CA GLU A 125 -14.01 8.70 12.38
C GLU A 125 -14.13 10.23 12.38
N LYS A 126 -14.95 10.78 11.50
CA LYS A 126 -15.29 12.20 11.54
C LYS A 126 -16.00 12.51 12.85
N ASP A 127 -15.67 13.66 13.47
CA ASP A 127 -16.40 14.12 14.64
C ASP A 127 -17.83 14.53 14.21
N PRO A 128 -18.89 13.94 14.80
CA PRO A 128 -20.27 14.28 14.43
C PRO A 128 -20.65 15.72 14.83
N GLU A 129 -19.95 16.34 15.79
CA GLU A 129 -20.18 17.71 16.23
C GLU A 129 -19.44 18.73 15.36
N ASP A 130 -18.29 18.34 14.78
CA ASP A 130 -17.49 19.18 13.87
C ASP A 130 -16.91 18.31 12.73
N PRO A 131 -17.57 18.24 11.58
CA PRO A 131 -17.11 17.41 10.44
C PRO A 131 -15.75 17.79 9.86
N THR A 132 -15.17 18.92 10.27
CA THR A 132 -13.78 19.30 9.93
C THR A 132 -12.76 18.61 10.83
N LYS A 133 -13.21 17.94 11.89
CA LYS A 133 -12.43 17.23 12.87
C LYS A 133 -12.60 15.72 12.78
N ILE A 134 -11.64 15.03 13.32
CA ILE A 134 -11.69 13.58 13.53
C ILE A 134 -11.60 13.27 15.03
N LYS A 135 -12.09 12.09 15.40
CA LYS A 135 -11.90 11.51 16.73
C LYS A 135 -11.42 10.08 16.62
N LYS A 136 -10.80 9.55 17.67
CA LYS A 136 -10.51 8.12 17.75
C LYS A 136 -11.81 7.34 17.84
N LYS A 137 -11.89 6.27 17.08
CA LYS A 137 -13.01 5.33 17.12
C LYS A 137 -12.78 4.29 18.20
N ASP A 138 -13.82 3.93 18.94
CA ASP A 138 -13.78 2.81 19.85
C ASP A 138 -13.61 1.50 19.08
N ILE A 139 -12.70 0.66 19.52
CA ILE A 139 -12.41 -0.63 18.89
C ILE A 139 -13.23 -1.71 19.58
N TYR A 140 -13.98 -2.49 18.80
CA TYR A 140 -14.73 -3.65 19.27
C TYR A 140 -14.25 -4.89 18.53
N LEU A 141 -13.80 -5.91 19.25
CA LEU A 141 -13.22 -7.14 18.71
C LEU A 141 -13.83 -8.37 19.41
N PRO A 142 -13.71 -9.57 18.82
CA PRO A 142 -13.98 -10.80 19.54
C PRO A 142 -13.14 -10.88 20.82
N GLU A 143 -13.68 -11.50 21.86
CA GLU A 143 -13.01 -11.59 23.17
C GLU A 143 -11.61 -12.21 23.04
N GLY A 144 -10.62 -11.65 23.73
CA GLY A 144 -9.21 -12.09 23.70
C GLY A 144 -8.41 -11.68 22.48
N LYS A 145 -9.01 -11.03 21.48
CA LYS A 145 -8.29 -10.54 20.29
C LYS A 145 -7.65 -9.16 20.53
N LYS A 146 -6.53 -8.92 19.84
CA LYS A 146 -5.73 -7.69 19.89
C LYS A 146 -5.55 -7.14 18.49
N PRO A 147 -5.84 -5.85 18.22
CA PRO A 147 -5.73 -5.29 16.88
C PRO A 147 -4.25 -5.16 16.46
N LEU A 148 -3.96 -5.59 15.23
CA LEU A 148 -2.66 -5.49 14.59
C LEU A 148 -2.81 -4.81 13.24
N VAL A 149 -2.04 -3.75 13.02
CA VAL A 149 -1.82 -3.18 11.68
C VAL A 149 -0.48 -3.69 11.16
N ILE A 150 -0.46 -4.09 9.90
CA ILE A 150 0.78 -4.44 9.17
C ILE A 150 0.97 -3.41 8.06
N SER A 151 2.20 -2.90 7.87
CA SER A 151 2.55 -2.11 6.70
C SER A 151 3.81 -2.62 6.03
N ILE A 152 3.94 -2.34 4.74
CA ILE A 152 5.08 -2.74 3.93
C ILE A 152 5.62 -1.51 3.24
N ASP A 153 6.87 -1.17 3.55
CA ASP A 153 7.55 -0.02 2.97
C ASP A 153 8.24 -0.40 1.65
N ASP A 154 8.37 0.59 0.76
CA ASP A 154 9.13 0.48 -0.49
C ASP A 154 8.63 -0.59 -1.48
N VAL A 155 7.31 -0.83 -1.58
CA VAL A 155 6.73 -1.81 -2.53
C VAL A 155 6.81 -1.28 -3.98
N ASN A 156 7.99 -0.80 -4.32
CA ASN A 156 8.37 -0.32 -5.65
C ASN A 156 9.23 -1.35 -6.39
N TYR A 157 9.80 -2.32 -5.67
CA TYR A 157 10.67 -3.35 -6.20
C TYR A 157 11.84 -2.76 -6.98
N TYR A 158 12.78 -2.16 -6.26
CA TYR A 158 13.89 -1.41 -6.82
C TYR A 158 14.81 -2.26 -7.70
N GLU A 159 15.27 -1.67 -8.81
CA GLU A 159 16.12 -2.36 -9.78
C GLU A 159 17.36 -3.02 -9.16
N TYR A 160 17.97 -2.38 -8.17
CA TYR A 160 19.19 -2.89 -7.53
C TYR A 160 18.93 -4.16 -6.69
N MET A 161 17.69 -4.45 -6.31
CA MET A 161 17.32 -5.61 -5.48
C MET A 161 17.02 -6.87 -6.32
N LYS A 162 16.71 -6.70 -7.60
CA LYS A 162 16.31 -7.81 -8.49
C LYS A 162 17.32 -8.96 -8.56
N PRO A 163 18.65 -8.74 -8.66
CA PRO A 163 19.60 -9.84 -8.69
C PRO A 163 19.77 -10.57 -7.36
N ASP A 164 19.26 -9.98 -6.26
CA ASP A 164 19.58 -10.42 -4.90
C ASP A 164 18.40 -11.21 -4.27
N GLY A 165 17.57 -11.86 -5.09
CA GLY A 165 16.56 -12.81 -4.62
C GLY A 165 15.27 -12.17 -4.10
N PHE A 166 14.96 -10.96 -4.53
CA PHE A 166 13.70 -10.27 -4.25
C PHE A 166 12.72 -10.37 -5.43
N ALA A 167 11.43 -10.22 -5.14
CA ALA A 167 10.41 -10.05 -6.18
C ALA A 167 10.71 -8.80 -7.04
N GLU A 168 10.27 -8.83 -8.31
CA GLU A 168 10.49 -7.74 -9.24
C GLU A 168 9.26 -6.86 -9.46
N LYS A 169 8.07 -7.43 -9.29
CA LYS A 169 6.78 -6.69 -9.31
C LYS A 169 5.62 -7.54 -8.79
N LEU A 170 4.51 -6.86 -8.49
CA LEU A 170 3.22 -7.52 -8.27
C LEU A 170 2.51 -7.68 -9.61
N VAL A 171 1.84 -8.82 -9.76
CA VAL A 171 1.05 -9.19 -10.93
C VAL A 171 -0.23 -9.90 -10.49
N LEU A 172 -1.16 -10.13 -11.40
CA LEU A 172 -2.25 -11.06 -11.19
C LEU A 172 -1.86 -12.42 -11.79
N ASP A 173 -2.04 -13.51 -11.03
CA ASP A 173 -1.85 -14.88 -11.51
C ASP A 173 -2.98 -15.30 -12.46
N ALA A 174 -2.94 -16.54 -12.94
CA ALA A 174 -3.95 -17.08 -13.86
C ALA A 174 -5.36 -17.15 -13.26
N ASP A 175 -5.46 -17.15 -11.93
CA ASP A 175 -6.73 -17.17 -11.19
C ASP A 175 -7.18 -15.74 -10.80
N GLY A 176 -6.48 -14.70 -11.26
CA GLY A 176 -6.74 -13.29 -10.95
C GLY A 176 -6.36 -12.87 -9.53
N ARG A 177 -5.55 -13.66 -8.81
CA ARG A 177 -5.08 -13.36 -7.47
C ARG A 177 -3.74 -12.58 -7.54
N VAL A 178 -3.49 -11.73 -6.55
CA VAL A 178 -2.20 -11.02 -6.46
C VAL A 178 -1.07 -12.00 -6.23
N ALA A 179 -0.01 -11.90 -7.03
CA ALA A 179 1.20 -12.72 -6.97
C ALA A 179 2.42 -11.85 -7.30
N ASN A 180 3.60 -12.42 -7.17
CA ASN A 180 4.85 -11.76 -7.55
C ASN A 180 5.43 -12.39 -8.83
N GLU A 181 5.93 -11.55 -9.73
CA GLU A 181 6.92 -11.96 -10.70
C GLU A 181 8.29 -11.90 -10.04
N ILE A 182 9.05 -12.97 -10.13
CA ILE A 182 10.36 -13.09 -9.54
C ILE A 182 11.27 -13.95 -10.43
N LYS A 183 12.56 -13.65 -10.43
CA LYS A 183 13.57 -14.49 -11.08
C LYS A 183 14.01 -15.56 -10.07
N ASN A 184 13.87 -16.84 -10.43
CA ASN A 184 14.31 -17.94 -9.62
C ASN A 184 15.84 -18.07 -9.60
N GLU A 185 16.39 -19.00 -8.79
CA GLU A 185 17.83 -19.24 -8.65
C GLU A 185 18.50 -19.69 -9.97
N ASN A 186 17.74 -20.20 -10.94
CA ASN A 186 18.23 -20.55 -12.27
C ASN A 186 18.18 -19.38 -13.27
N GLY A 187 17.72 -18.21 -12.83
CA GLY A 187 17.57 -17.02 -13.65
C GLY A 187 16.30 -16.98 -14.51
N GLU A 188 15.33 -17.88 -14.28
CA GLU A 188 14.07 -17.95 -15.01
C GLU A 188 12.98 -17.13 -14.28
N TYR A 189 12.15 -16.40 -15.05
CA TYR A 189 11.00 -15.70 -14.50
C TYR A 189 9.88 -16.67 -14.15
N VAL A 190 9.38 -16.56 -12.92
CA VAL A 190 8.26 -17.35 -12.41
C VAL A 190 7.25 -16.44 -11.69
N ILE A 191 5.99 -16.88 -11.68
CA ILE A 191 4.95 -16.25 -10.88
C ILE A 191 4.83 -17.02 -9.57
N SER A 192 4.99 -16.33 -8.44
CA SER A 192 5.02 -16.94 -7.12
C SER A 192 4.08 -16.23 -6.17
N ARG A 193 3.38 -16.99 -5.34
CA ARG A 193 2.61 -16.47 -4.22
C ARG A 193 3.35 -16.55 -2.88
N LYS A 194 4.64 -16.92 -2.91
CA LYS A 194 5.49 -17.13 -1.73
C LYS A 194 6.72 -16.22 -1.71
N ALA A 195 6.73 -15.16 -2.52
CA ALA A 195 7.91 -14.31 -2.67
C ALA A 195 7.86 -13.03 -1.85
N ASP A 196 6.67 -12.51 -1.52
CA ASP A 196 6.55 -11.28 -0.75
C ASP A 196 5.28 -11.26 0.13
N VAL A 197 5.16 -10.27 1.00
CA VAL A 197 4.16 -10.13 2.06
C VAL A 197 2.74 -10.28 1.55
N MET A 198 2.36 -9.56 0.48
CA MET A 198 0.96 -9.49 0.06
C MET A 198 0.37 -10.86 -0.29
N PRO A 199 0.94 -11.64 -1.22
CA PRO A 199 0.37 -12.94 -1.57
C PRO A 199 0.48 -13.97 -0.43
N ILE A 200 1.54 -13.92 0.39
CA ILE A 200 1.70 -14.82 1.55
C ILE A 200 0.60 -14.54 2.58
N LEU A 201 0.37 -13.26 2.92
CA LEU A 201 -0.66 -12.87 3.89
C LEU A 201 -2.07 -13.16 3.37
N ASP A 202 -2.32 -12.97 2.07
CA ASP A 202 -3.60 -13.28 1.45
C ASP A 202 -3.92 -14.78 1.53
N ASP A 203 -2.93 -15.65 1.27
CA ASP A 203 -3.10 -17.10 1.40
C ASP A 203 -3.30 -17.50 2.87
N PHE A 204 -2.53 -16.93 3.80
CA PHE A 204 -2.69 -17.20 5.23
C PHE A 204 -4.09 -16.78 5.74
N VAL A 205 -4.57 -15.60 5.38
CA VAL A 205 -5.92 -15.14 5.76
C VAL A 205 -7.02 -15.99 5.12
N LYS A 206 -6.80 -16.50 3.91
CA LYS A 206 -7.74 -17.43 3.29
C LYS A 206 -7.85 -18.76 4.07
N GLU A 207 -6.74 -19.24 4.63
CA GLU A 207 -6.71 -20.45 5.48
C GLU A 207 -7.17 -20.15 6.91
N HIS A 208 -6.95 -18.93 7.40
CA HIS A 208 -7.23 -18.45 8.75
C HIS A 208 -8.04 -17.14 8.72
N PRO A 209 -9.31 -17.18 8.31
CA PRO A 209 -10.15 -15.98 8.18
C PRO A 209 -10.33 -15.23 9.51
N GLU A 210 -10.21 -15.93 10.64
CA GLU A 210 -10.24 -15.36 11.99
C GLU A 210 -9.04 -14.45 12.31
N PHE A 211 -8.01 -14.44 11.46
CA PHE A 211 -6.86 -13.52 11.56
C PHE A 211 -7.13 -12.14 10.97
N SER A 212 -8.25 -11.94 10.27
CA SER A 212 -8.59 -10.70 9.59
C SER A 212 -9.93 -10.16 10.08
N PHE A 213 -9.95 -9.01 10.72
CA PHE A 213 -11.20 -8.37 11.16
C PHE A 213 -11.85 -7.65 9.97
N LYS A 214 -13.04 -8.10 9.58
CA LYS A 214 -13.82 -7.55 8.46
C LYS A 214 -13.03 -7.46 7.13
N GLY A 215 -12.15 -8.42 6.89
CA GLY A 215 -11.36 -8.48 5.66
C GLY A 215 -10.15 -7.54 5.60
N ALA A 216 -9.77 -6.90 6.72
CA ALA A 216 -8.58 -6.06 6.80
C ALA A 216 -7.32 -6.86 6.48
N LYS A 217 -6.38 -6.26 5.74
CA LYS A 217 -5.07 -6.85 5.43
C LYS A 217 -3.94 -5.99 6.01
N GLY A 218 -3.50 -4.99 5.27
CA GLY A 218 -2.42 -4.11 5.69
C GLY A 218 -2.32 -2.86 4.84
N VAL A 219 -1.21 -2.15 4.97
CA VAL A 219 -0.93 -0.87 4.30
C VAL A 219 0.31 -1.01 3.43
N ILE A 220 0.18 -0.73 2.15
CA ILE A 220 1.26 -0.74 1.16
C ILE A 220 1.77 0.68 1.00
N ALA A 221 3.00 0.94 1.44
CA ALA A 221 3.62 2.26 1.37
C ALA A 221 4.52 2.36 0.14
N LEU A 222 4.19 3.30 -0.74
CA LEU A 222 4.87 3.50 -2.01
C LEU A 222 5.66 4.79 -2.00
N THR A 223 6.91 4.70 -2.40
CA THR A 223 7.66 5.84 -2.93
C THR A 223 7.26 6.09 -4.38
N GLY A 224 7.95 6.95 -5.10
CA GLY A 224 7.57 7.24 -6.49
C GLY A 224 8.70 7.21 -7.49
N TYR A 225 9.96 7.27 -7.03
CA TYR A 225 11.09 7.55 -7.94
C TYR A 225 11.45 6.39 -8.88
N GLN A 226 10.98 5.17 -8.63
CA GLN A 226 11.09 4.04 -9.55
C GLN A 226 9.72 3.43 -9.90
N GLY A 227 8.66 4.24 -9.87
CA GLY A 227 7.31 3.81 -10.21
C GLY A 227 6.56 3.21 -9.03
N ALA A 228 5.63 2.29 -9.28
CA ALA A 228 4.76 1.68 -8.27
C ALA A 228 4.57 0.19 -8.53
N LEU A 229 4.56 -0.63 -7.48
CA LEU A 229 4.29 -2.07 -7.53
C LEU A 229 5.23 -2.86 -8.47
N GLY A 230 6.41 -2.30 -8.80
CA GLY A 230 7.36 -2.85 -9.77
C GLY A 230 7.19 -2.38 -11.21
N TYR A 231 6.15 -1.59 -11.50
CA TYR A 231 5.94 -0.97 -12.81
C TYR A 231 6.68 0.36 -12.89
N ARG A 232 7.55 0.52 -13.90
CA ARG A 232 8.46 1.67 -14.07
C ARG A 232 7.76 2.88 -14.70
N ILE A 233 6.58 3.23 -14.20
CA ILE A 233 5.72 4.30 -14.74
C ILE A 233 6.38 5.70 -14.75
N THR A 234 7.49 5.89 -14.05
CA THR A 234 8.25 7.16 -14.04
C THR A 234 9.36 7.21 -15.10
N ASP A 235 9.66 6.07 -15.73
CA ASP A 235 10.80 5.90 -16.64
C ASP A 235 10.35 5.57 -18.08
N LEU A 236 9.04 5.36 -18.28
CA LEU A 236 8.43 5.00 -19.55
C LEU A 236 7.73 6.20 -20.20
N GLU A 237 7.50 6.12 -21.50
CA GLU A 237 6.76 7.11 -22.28
C GLU A 237 5.79 6.44 -23.27
N GLY A 238 4.84 7.21 -23.81
CA GLY A 238 3.93 6.79 -24.87
C GLY A 238 3.07 5.58 -24.51
N GLU A 239 2.94 4.62 -25.43
CA GLU A 239 2.10 3.42 -25.27
C GLU A 239 2.59 2.48 -24.17
N GLU A 240 3.91 2.37 -23.99
CA GLU A 240 4.50 1.53 -22.94
C GLU A 240 4.14 2.06 -21.54
N LEU A 241 4.20 3.38 -21.35
CA LEU A 241 3.76 4.02 -20.11
C LEU A 241 2.26 3.76 -19.85
N GLN A 242 1.42 3.94 -20.86
CA GLN A 242 -0.02 3.73 -20.73
C GLN A 242 -0.34 2.30 -20.31
N LYS A 243 0.29 1.31 -20.96
CA LYS A 243 0.14 -0.11 -20.62
C LYS A 243 0.60 -0.41 -19.20
N ALA A 244 1.76 0.14 -18.79
CA ALA A 244 2.29 -0.07 -17.43
C ALA A 244 1.34 0.52 -16.36
N ILE A 245 0.77 1.71 -16.60
CA ILE A 245 -0.24 2.32 -15.71
C ILE A 245 -1.49 1.44 -15.64
N GLU A 246 -2.01 0.93 -16.75
CA GLU A 246 -3.20 0.09 -16.78
C GLU A 246 -2.99 -1.22 -15.99
N GLU A 247 -1.85 -1.87 -16.19
CA GLU A 247 -1.51 -3.11 -15.47
C GLU A 247 -1.30 -2.85 -13.96
N ALA A 248 -0.54 -1.82 -13.60
CA ALA A 248 -0.34 -1.43 -12.21
C ALA A 248 -1.67 -1.09 -11.52
N THR A 249 -2.57 -0.39 -12.22
CA THR A 249 -3.89 -0.02 -11.70
C THR A 249 -4.79 -1.24 -11.49
N LYS A 250 -4.74 -2.24 -12.37
CA LYS A 250 -5.47 -3.52 -12.16
C LYS A 250 -5.00 -4.22 -10.89
N VAL A 251 -3.69 -4.31 -10.68
CA VAL A 251 -3.12 -4.90 -9.45
C VAL A 251 -3.50 -4.08 -8.22
N ALA A 252 -3.41 -2.75 -8.29
CA ALA A 252 -3.77 -1.87 -7.17
C ALA A 252 -5.26 -1.98 -6.81
N ASN A 253 -6.15 -2.09 -7.80
CA ASN A 253 -7.57 -2.28 -7.56
C ASN A 253 -7.85 -3.64 -6.90
N LYS A 254 -7.21 -4.71 -7.38
CA LYS A 254 -7.34 -6.04 -6.76
C LYS A 254 -6.88 -6.03 -5.31
N LEU A 255 -5.74 -5.40 -5.01
CA LEU A 255 -5.27 -5.23 -3.63
C LEU A 255 -6.30 -4.51 -2.75
N LYS A 256 -6.90 -3.41 -3.23
CA LYS A 256 -7.96 -2.70 -2.49
C LYS A 256 -9.20 -3.56 -2.28
N GLU A 257 -9.62 -4.30 -3.29
CA GLU A 257 -10.72 -5.28 -3.18
C GLU A 257 -10.42 -6.34 -2.12
N ASP A 258 -9.18 -6.78 -2.00
CA ASP A 258 -8.74 -7.78 -1.03
C ASP A 258 -8.54 -7.24 0.39
N GLY A 259 -8.73 -5.93 0.60
CA GLY A 259 -8.67 -5.30 1.92
C GLY A 259 -7.35 -4.59 2.25
N TRP A 260 -6.47 -4.39 1.26
CA TRP A 260 -5.25 -3.61 1.40
C TRP A 260 -5.52 -2.11 1.28
N ARG A 261 -4.73 -1.31 2.01
CA ARG A 261 -4.69 0.15 1.91
C ARG A 261 -3.37 0.60 1.29
N PHE A 262 -3.35 1.81 0.73
CA PHE A 262 -2.12 2.43 0.24
C PHE A 262 -1.73 3.62 1.09
N ALA A 263 -0.43 3.89 1.17
CA ALA A 263 0.13 5.04 1.87
C ALA A 263 1.18 5.75 1.01
N CYS A 264 1.28 7.07 1.20
CA CYS A 264 2.40 7.86 0.67
C CYS A 264 3.65 7.64 1.52
N HIS A 265 4.74 7.17 0.88
CA HIS A 265 6.05 7.00 1.52
C HIS A 265 7.08 8.00 0.99
N SER A 266 6.66 9.24 0.75
CA SER A 266 7.34 10.26 -0.05
C SER A 266 7.55 9.82 -1.53
N TYR A 267 7.90 10.77 -2.40
CA TYR A 267 8.24 10.44 -3.77
C TYR A 267 9.71 10.03 -3.92
N THR A 268 10.61 10.77 -3.29
CA THR A 268 12.05 10.64 -3.52
C THR A 268 12.77 9.74 -2.53
N HIS A 269 12.21 9.47 -1.35
CA HIS A 269 12.86 8.78 -0.23
C HIS A 269 14.30 9.26 0.02
N ASN A 270 14.52 10.58 -0.06
CA ASN A 270 15.86 11.16 -0.07
C ASN A 270 16.46 11.29 1.34
N GLN A 271 17.79 11.28 1.45
CA GLN A 271 18.54 11.38 2.70
C GLN A 271 18.28 12.64 3.53
N TYR A 272 17.75 13.72 2.93
CA TYR A 272 17.36 14.92 3.70
C TYR A 272 16.20 14.64 4.64
N PHE A 273 15.34 13.65 4.38
CA PHE A 273 14.35 13.18 5.36
C PHE A 273 15.06 12.59 6.58
N LYS A 274 15.98 11.64 6.40
CA LYS A 274 16.71 10.98 7.49
C LYS A 274 17.43 11.97 8.40
N LYS A 275 17.97 13.05 7.83
CA LYS A 275 18.69 14.08 8.55
C LYS A 275 17.80 15.18 9.13
N TYR A 276 16.49 15.12 8.95
CA TYR A 276 15.54 16.18 9.28
C TYR A 276 15.84 17.53 8.61
N THR A 277 16.57 17.52 7.49
CA THR A 277 16.97 18.73 6.76
C THR A 277 16.07 19.03 5.56
N VAL A 278 15.00 18.26 5.36
CA VAL A 278 14.04 18.51 4.30
C VAL A 278 13.44 19.92 4.43
N THR A 279 13.59 20.73 3.38
CA THR A 279 13.00 22.08 3.32
C THR A 279 11.54 22.01 2.90
N MET A 280 10.79 23.09 3.08
CA MET A 280 9.39 23.18 2.61
C MET A 280 9.30 22.98 1.09
N ASP A 281 10.21 23.56 0.31
CA ASP A 281 10.20 23.41 -1.16
C ASP A 281 10.47 21.96 -1.58
N GLN A 282 11.39 21.28 -0.89
CA GLN A 282 11.65 19.84 -1.14
C GLN A 282 10.44 18.99 -0.77
N LEU A 283 9.78 19.28 0.36
CA LEU A 283 8.60 18.54 0.79
C LEU A 283 7.41 18.75 -0.17
N LYS A 284 7.18 19.99 -0.61
CA LYS A 284 6.15 20.31 -1.60
C LYS A 284 6.41 19.58 -2.92
N TYR A 285 7.62 19.70 -3.46
CA TYR A 285 8.03 19.00 -4.67
C TYR A 285 7.80 17.50 -4.57
N ASP A 286 8.17 16.90 -3.45
CA ASP A 286 8.03 15.47 -3.17
C ASP A 286 6.55 15.04 -3.13
N THR A 287 5.73 15.74 -2.36
CA THR A 287 4.30 15.45 -2.19
C THR A 287 3.53 15.65 -3.49
N GLU A 288 3.77 16.75 -4.22
CA GLU A 288 3.13 17.04 -5.51
C GLU A 288 3.46 15.97 -6.55
N ARG A 289 4.71 15.49 -6.59
CA ARG A 289 5.10 14.41 -7.52
C ARG A 289 4.44 13.09 -7.16
N TRP A 290 4.37 12.74 -5.88
CA TRP A 290 3.68 11.53 -5.45
C TRP A 290 2.20 11.57 -5.87
N LYS A 291 1.51 12.66 -5.60
CA LYS A 291 0.12 12.87 -6.00
C LYS A 291 -0.06 12.86 -7.53
N LYS A 292 0.91 13.38 -8.27
CA LYS A 292 0.84 13.43 -9.73
C LYS A 292 1.07 12.09 -10.41
N TYR A 293 2.00 11.27 -9.90
CA TYR A 293 2.48 10.08 -10.60
C TYR A 293 2.02 8.77 -9.95
N ILE A 294 1.85 8.73 -8.64
CA ILE A 294 1.50 7.50 -7.91
C ILE A 294 0.01 7.44 -7.58
N ALA A 295 -0.58 8.52 -7.07
CA ALA A 295 -2.01 8.54 -6.76
C ALA A 295 -2.92 8.15 -7.94
N PRO A 296 -2.67 8.51 -9.21
CA PRO A 296 -3.49 8.04 -10.33
C PRO A 296 -3.54 6.51 -10.49
N VAL A 297 -2.52 5.78 -10.01
CA VAL A 297 -2.45 4.32 -10.07
C VAL A 297 -3.13 3.67 -8.87
N VAL A 298 -2.85 4.17 -7.66
CA VAL A 298 -3.30 3.52 -6.43
C VAL A 298 -4.51 4.17 -5.77
N GLY A 299 -4.91 5.35 -6.22
CA GLY A 299 -5.92 6.20 -5.60
C GLY A 299 -5.33 7.18 -4.60
N ASP A 300 -6.15 8.14 -4.18
CA ASP A 300 -5.79 9.05 -3.09
C ASP A 300 -5.69 8.30 -1.77
N THR A 301 -4.82 8.80 -0.89
CA THR A 301 -4.64 8.26 0.45
C THR A 301 -4.52 9.38 1.48
N ASN A 302 -5.01 9.12 2.66
CA ASN A 302 -4.85 9.96 3.85
C ASN A 302 -3.74 9.47 4.80
N ILE A 303 -3.01 8.40 4.42
CA ILE A 303 -1.96 7.78 5.22
C ILE A 303 -0.59 8.26 4.73
N TYR A 304 0.21 8.82 5.65
CA TYR A 304 1.59 9.21 5.39
C TYR A 304 2.55 8.39 6.25
N ILE A 305 3.34 7.58 5.60
CA ILE A 305 4.42 6.78 6.22
C ILE A 305 5.72 7.52 5.95
N SER A 306 6.30 8.12 6.98
CA SER A 306 7.48 8.96 6.82
C SER A 306 8.70 8.14 6.40
N PRO A 307 9.47 8.58 5.39
CA PRO A 307 10.74 7.96 5.03
C PRO A 307 11.68 7.88 6.24
N PHE A 308 12.42 6.78 6.36
CA PHE A 308 13.32 6.50 7.49
C PHE A 308 12.64 6.52 8.86
N GLY A 309 11.30 6.43 8.90
CA GLY A 309 10.52 6.44 10.13
C GLY A 309 10.58 7.74 10.94
N ILE A 310 10.95 8.87 10.32
CA ILE A 310 11.05 10.15 11.03
C ILE A 310 9.70 10.62 11.57
N ARG A 311 9.76 11.38 12.66
CA ARG A 311 8.57 12.02 13.25
C ARG A 311 8.75 13.52 13.23
N PHE A 312 7.99 14.23 12.41
CA PHE A 312 7.87 15.67 12.51
C PHE A 312 7.15 16.03 13.81
N LYS A 313 7.53 17.16 14.42
CA LYS A 313 6.75 17.72 15.52
C LYS A 313 5.42 18.24 15.00
N THR A 314 4.36 18.13 15.77
CA THR A 314 3.00 18.53 15.35
C THR A 314 2.87 20.04 15.10
N ASN A 315 3.71 20.86 15.73
CA ASN A 315 3.80 22.30 15.49
C ASN A 315 4.81 22.69 14.39
N ASP A 316 5.44 21.72 13.70
CA ASP A 316 6.33 21.97 12.56
C ASP A 316 5.49 22.34 11.33
N GLU A 317 5.90 23.37 10.59
CA GLU A 317 5.19 23.83 9.39
C GLU A 317 5.13 22.75 8.31
N ARG A 318 6.14 21.87 8.23
CA ARG A 318 6.17 20.72 7.29
C ARG A 318 5.10 19.70 7.65
N TYR A 319 4.90 19.43 8.94
CA TYR A 319 3.83 18.55 9.40
C TYR A 319 2.45 19.14 9.04
N ARG A 320 2.25 20.43 9.37
CA ARG A 320 0.99 21.12 9.06
C ARG A 320 0.70 21.22 7.56
N TYR A 321 1.75 21.37 6.75
CA TYR A 321 1.63 21.28 5.30
C TYR A 321 1.07 19.91 4.87
N LEU A 322 1.63 18.79 5.36
CA LEU A 322 1.14 17.44 5.03
C LEU A 322 -0.32 17.24 5.48
N VAL A 323 -0.71 17.72 6.66
CA VAL A 323 -2.10 17.70 7.11
C VAL A 323 -3.02 18.46 6.14
N ASN A 324 -2.60 19.67 5.71
CA ASN A 324 -3.36 20.48 4.75
C ASN A 324 -3.44 19.84 3.36
N GLU A 325 -2.47 18.98 3.01
CA GLU A 325 -2.49 18.17 1.78
C GLU A 325 -3.43 16.95 1.86
N GLY A 326 -4.09 16.73 2.99
CA GLY A 326 -5.09 15.69 3.20
C GLY A 326 -4.59 14.45 3.93
N PHE A 327 -3.32 14.42 4.37
CA PHE A 327 -2.84 13.32 5.20
C PHE A 327 -3.27 13.53 6.65
N ASN A 328 -3.95 12.56 7.22
CA ASN A 328 -4.41 12.62 8.61
C ASN A 328 -4.07 11.38 9.44
N ILE A 329 -3.39 10.40 8.87
CA ILE A 329 -2.78 9.27 9.59
C ILE A 329 -1.27 9.29 9.33
N PHE A 330 -0.48 9.46 10.38
CA PHE A 330 0.99 9.53 10.32
C PHE A 330 1.61 8.36 11.06
N CYS A 331 2.51 7.63 10.40
CA CYS A 331 3.07 6.39 10.94
C CYS A 331 4.61 6.45 11.08
N PRO A 332 5.14 7.19 12.06
CA PRO A 332 6.59 7.21 12.36
C PRO A 332 7.04 5.92 13.06
N VAL A 333 8.35 5.68 13.10
CA VAL A 333 8.94 4.51 13.78
C VAL A 333 9.23 4.81 15.25
N GLN A 334 8.76 3.93 16.13
CA GLN A 334 9.05 3.96 17.58
C GLN A 334 8.92 2.56 18.17
N LYS A 335 9.70 2.26 19.24
CA LYS A 335 9.67 0.94 19.88
C LYS A 335 8.31 0.63 20.54
N GLN A 336 7.74 1.61 21.25
CA GLN A 336 6.48 1.42 21.97
C GLN A 336 5.28 1.81 21.09
N PRO A 337 4.19 1.04 21.13
CA PRO A 337 2.96 1.42 20.47
C PRO A 337 2.42 2.75 20.98
N GLU A 338 2.08 3.64 20.06
CA GLU A 338 1.39 4.90 20.33
C GLU A 338 0.25 5.05 19.33
N LEU A 339 -0.90 5.41 19.80
CA LEU A 339 -2.05 5.85 19.01
C LEU A 339 -2.60 7.12 19.64
N SER A 340 -2.26 8.27 19.05
CA SER A 340 -2.59 9.59 19.62
C SER A 340 -3.27 10.50 18.61
N LEU A 341 -4.32 11.19 19.06
CA LEU A 341 -5.01 12.22 18.30
C LEU A 341 -4.37 13.58 18.58
N HIS A 342 -4.11 14.36 17.53
CA HIS A 342 -3.54 15.68 17.63
C HIS A 342 -4.43 16.73 16.96
N ASP A 343 -4.63 17.86 17.60
CA ASP A 343 -5.40 19.02 17.13
C ASP A 343 -6.82 18.71 16.62
N GLY A 344 -7.27 17.46 16.79
CA GLY A 344 -8.57 16.95 16.31
C GLY A 344 -8.65 16.81 14.79
N ASP A 345 -7.54 16.80 14.07
CA ASP A 345 -7.51 16.67 12.60
C ASP A 345 -6.54 15.58 12.09
N ASN A 346 -5.72 14.99 12.98
CA ASN A 346 -4.78 13.95 12.57
C ASN A 346 -4.47 12.95 13.69
N LEU A 347 -4.10 11.74 13.29
CA LEU A 347 -3.76 10.60 14.13
C LEU A 347 -2.27 10.25 13.93
N ILE A 348 -1.56 10.03 15.02
CA ILE A 348 -0.21 9.46 14.97
C ILE A 348 -0.27 8.03 15.49
N MET A 349 0.20 7.09 14.68
CA MET A 349 0.31 5.66 15.01
C MET A 349 1.74 5.20 14.78
N THR A 350 2.47 4.90 15.85
CA THR A 350 3.87 4.48 15.74
C THR A 350 4.00 3.02 15.31
N ARG A 351 5.09 2.70 14.58
CA ARG A 351 5.38 1.40 13.99
C ARG A 351 6.66 0.80 14.54
N PHE A 352 6.72 -0.53 14.59
CA PHE A 352 7.91 -1.31 14.97
C PHE A 352 8.34 -2.21 13.82
N ASN A 353 9.65 -2.17 13.44
CA ASN A 353 10.19 -3.02 12.37
C ASN A 353 10.44 -4.44 12.87
N LEU A 354 9.92 -5.43 12.15
CA LEU A 354 10.18 -6.85 12.38
C LEU A 354 11.20 -7.35 11.34
N ASP A 355 12.43 -6.88 11.44
CA ASP A 355 13.55 -7.17 10.55
C ASP A 355 14.66 -7.99 11.23
N GLY A 356 15.69 -8.33 10.47
CA GLY A 356 16.84 -9.05 11.00
C GLY A 356 17.49 -8.35 12.19
N TYR A 357 17.69 -7.02 12.11
CA TYR A 357 18.24 -6.25 13.23
C TYR A 357 17.40 -6.39 14.50
N SER A 358 16.09 -6.24 14.36
CA SER A 358 15.18 -6.34 15.51
C SER A 358 15.14 -7.76 16.08
N MET A 359 15.16 -8.79 15.25
CA MET A 359 15.23 -10.18 15.71
C MET A 359 16.51 -10.48 16.47
N PHE A 360 17.65 -9.95 16.04
CA PHE A 360 18.93 -10.17 16.72
C PHE A 360 19.13 -9.27 17.96
N LYS A 361 18.75 -7.99 17.88
CA LYS A 361 19.11 -6.98 18.91
C LYS A 361 17.96 -6.62 19.84
N ARG A 362 16.74 -7.02 19.51
CA ARG A 362 15.52 -6.72 20.27
C ARG A 362 14.66 -7.96 20.48
N SER A 363 15.29 -9.15 20.45
CA SER A 363 14.62 -10.45 20.57
C SER A 363 13.75 -10.55 21.84
N GLU A 364 14.21 -10.03 22.98
CA GLU A 364 13.45 -10.00 24.22
C GLU A 364 12.10 -9.28 24.04
N TYR A 365 12.11 -8.08 23.43
CA TYR A 365 10.89 -7.33 23.17
C TYR A 365 9.96 -8.03 22.16
N ILE A 366 10.52 -8.67 21.13
CA ILE A 366 9.75 -9.44 20.14
C ILE A 366 9.13 -10.67 20.80
N ASN A 367 9.93 -11.42 21.58
CA ASN A 367 9.45 -12.61 22.29
C ASN A 367 8.32 -12.29 23.27
N GLU A 368 8.39 -11.15 23.93
CA GLU A 368 7.37 -10.69 24.86
C GLU A 368 6.06 -10.31 24.14
N ASN A 369 6.16 -9.64 22.99
CA ASN A 369 5.00 -9.01 22.35
C ASN A 369 4.46 -9.76 21.12
N TYR A 370 5.32 -10.33 20.25
CA TYR A 370 4.90 -10.77 18.92
C TYR A 370 5.04 -12.26 18.65
N PHE A 371 6.23 -12.83 18.79
CA PHE A 371 6.51 -14.25 18.52
C PHE A 371 7.83 -14.69 19.18
N ASN A 372 8.08 -16.00 19.23
CA ASN A 372 9.37 -16.51 19.66
C ASN A 372 10.38 -16.43 18.51
N VAL A 373 11.40 -15.57 18.66
CA VAL A 373 12.43 -15.35 17.62
C VAL A 373 13.15 -16.64 17.23
N GLU A 374 13.41 -17.54 18.17
CA GLU A 374 14.11 -18.82 17.88
C GLU A 374 13.32 -19.73 16.94
N ASN A 375 11.97 -19.67 16.99
CA ASN A 375 11.10 -20.44 16.11
C ASN A 375 11.06 -19.86 14.70
N VAL A 376 11.18 -18.55 14.60
CA VAL A 376 10.94 -17.76 13.37
C VAL A 376 12.21 -17.56 12.55
N ILE A 377 13.31 -17.18 13.22
CA ILE A 377 14.54 -16.71 12.55
C ILE A 377 15.09 -17.73 11.53
N ASP A 378 15.42 -17.25 10.35
CA ASP A 378 15.98 -18.06 9.28
C ASP A 378 17.42 -18.46 9.59
N LYS A 379 17.69 -19.76 9.55
CA LYS A 379 19.02 -20.31 9.88
C LYS A 379 20.10 -19.99 8.82
N SER A 380 19.69 -19.52 7.63
CA SER A 380 20.62 -19.08 6.58
C SER A 380 21.17 -17.66 6.81
N ARG A 381 20.60 -16.91 7.78
CA ARG A 381 21.10 -15.57 8.12
C ARG A 381 22.54 -15.59 8.60
N PRO A 382 23.42 -14.75 8.01
CA PRO A 382 24.75 -14.53 8.59
C PRO A 382 24.63 -13.88 9.97
N GLU A 383 25.66 -14.08 10.82
CA GLU A 383 25.78 -13.32 12.05
C GLU A 383 25.83 -11.81 11.76
N LEU A 384 25.14 -11.00 12.58
CA LEU A 384 25.25 -9.55 12.48
C LEU A 384 26.65 -9.07 12.91
N LYS A 385 27.32 -8.41 12.00
CA LYS A 385 28.66 -7.83 12.22
C LYS A 385 28.60 -6.49 12.95
#